data_a7cf1a45face684f0b2358c59e490697
#
_entry.id   a7cf1a45face684f0b2358c59e490697
#
_cell.length_a   1.000
_cell.length_b   1.000
_cell.length_c   1.000
_cell.angle_alpha   90.00
_cell.angle_beta   90.00
_cell.angle_gamma   90.00
#
_symmetry.space_group_name_H-M   'P 1'
#
loop_
_entity.id
_entity.type
_entity.pdbx_description
1 polymer ?
#
loop_
_entity_poly.entity_id
_entity_poly.type
_entity_poly.pdbx_seq_one_letter_code
_entity_poly.pdbx_strand_id
1 'polypeptide(L)'
;MKKIIIALLSLTVSCAFADQMVNLAQEKIMCDNYQVKSSSTIEDISKYCKPYDTDHDNHGGKIETELEFYATAPHHYDMKCNFIDNKLDYCKIDD
;
A
#
# COMPACT_ATOMS: atom_id res chain seq x y z
N MET A 1 -16.33 -9.44 -37.10
CA MET A 1 -15.96 -9.86 -36.87
C MET A 1 -14.84 -10.01 -36.18
N LYS A 2 -13.99 -9.97 -36.25
CA LYS A 2 -12.95 -10.22 -35.62
C LYS A 2 -12.39 -9.14 -34.91
N LYS A 3 -12.59 -8.04 -35.04
CA LYS A 3 -12.00 -6.97 -34.44
C LYS A 3 -12.28 -6.88 -33.04
N ILE A 4 -13.21 -7.43 -32.59
CA ILE A 4 -13.58 -7.39 -31.24
C ILE A 4 -12.58 -7.93 -30.30
N ILE A 5 -11.94 -8.92 -30.70
CA ILE A 5 -10.98 -9.58 -29.91
C ILE A 5 -9.87 -8.74 -29.49
N ILE A 6 -9.50 -7.86 -30.30
CA ILE A 6 -8.38 -7.05 -30.03
C ILE A 6 -8.52 -6.18 -28.85
N ALA A 7 -9.67 -5.68 -28.62
CA ALA A 7 -9.88 -4.78 -27.54
C ALA A 7 -9.58 -5.40 -26.19
N LEU A 8 -9.80 -6.65 -26.07
CA LEU A 8 -9.60 -7.30 -24.80
C LEU A 8 -8.16 -7.35 -24.38
N LEU A 9 -7.31 -7.46 -25.31
CA LEU A 9 -5.92 -7.59 -25.00
C LEU A 9 -5.33 -6.39 -24.32
N SER A 10 -5.73 -5.24 -24.72
CA SER A 10 -5.17 -4.05 -24.16
C SER A 10 -5.53 -3.88 -22.72
N LEU A 11 -6.64 -4.37 -22.31
CA LEU A 11 -7.05 -4.22 -20.93
C LEU A 11 -6.19 -5.01 -19.97
N THR A 12 -5.87 -6.21 -20.33
CA THR A 12 -5.09 -7.03 -19.45
C THR A 12 -3.69 -6.49 -19.26
N VAL A 13 -3.19 -5.86 -20.26
CA VAL A 13 -1.85 -5.33 -20.17
C VAL A 13 -1.77 -4.20 -19.16
N SER A 14 -2.75 -3.33 -19.16
CA SER A 14 -2.69 -2.21 -18.25
C SER A 14 -2.74 -2.64 -16.79
N CYS A 15 -3.39 -3.72 -16.49
CA CYS A 15 -3.46 -4.17 -15.12
C CYS A 15 -2.11 -4.64 -14.61
N ALA A 16 -1.26 -5.10 -15.48
CA ALA A 16 0.03 -5.62 -15.08
C ALA A 16 0.95 -4.59 -14.46
N PHE A 17 0.71 -3.33 -14.74
CA PHE A 17 1.58 -2.27 -14.24
C PHE A 17 1.02 -1.49 -13.08
N ALA A 18 -0.16 -1.84 -12.62
CA ALA A 18 -0.76 -1.12 -11.52
C ALA A 18 -0.20 -1.64 -10.20
N ASP A 19 -0.01 -0.75 -9.26
CA ASP A 19 0.35 -1.16 -7.92
C ASP A 19 -0.82 -1.93 -7.32
N GLN A 20 -0.51 -2.91 -6.52
CA GLN A 20 -1.50 -3.78 -5.98
C GLN A 20 -1.96 -3.30 -4.61
N MET A 21 -3.23 -2.92 -4.50
CA MET A 21 -3.81 -2.50 -3.24
C MET A 21 -3.98 -3.72 -2.32
N VAL A 22 -3.74 -3.52 -1.05
CA VAL A 22 -3.81 -4.58 -0.07
C VAL A 22 -5.07 -4.44 0.76
N ASN A 23 -5.81 -5.52 0.90
CA ASN A 23 -6.97 -5.55 1.77
C ASN A 23 -6.54 -6.06 3.13
N LEU A 24 -6.30 -5.16 4.06
CA LEU A 24 -5.78 -5.52 5.39
C LEU A 24 -6.78 -6.30 6.24
N ALA A 25 -8.04 -6.31 5.84
CA ALA A 25 -9.03 -7.12 6.54
C ALA A 25 -8.91 -8.60 6.18
N GLN A 26 -8.35 -8.89 5.01
CA GLN A 26 -8.23 -10.25 4.51
C GLN A 26 -6.80 -10.76 4.48
N GLU A 27 -5.84 -9.88 4.25
CA GLU A 27 -4.44 -10.28 4.15
C GLU A 27 -3.68 -9.93 5.41
N LYS A 28 -2.97 -10.89 5.94
CA LYS A 28 -2.22 -10.68 7.16
C LYS A 28 -0.81 -10.24 6.82
N ILE A 29 -0.60 -8.94 6.83
CA ILE A 29 0.71 -8.35 6.54
C ILE A 29 1.42 -8.11 7.86
N MET A 30 2.62 -8.63 7.99
CA MET A 30 3.37 -8.55 9.24
C MET A 30 4.67 -7.79 9.07
N CYS A 31 5.03 -7.04 10.11
CA CYS A 31 6.36 -6.49 10.29
C CYS A 31 6.90 -7.20 11.54
N ASP A 32 7.66 -8.26 11.35
CA ASP A 32 8.11 -9.13 12.45
C ASP A 32 6.89 -9.63 13.21
N ASN A 33 6.73 -9.25 14.47
CA ASN A 33 5.61 -9.72 15.28
C ASN A 33 4.40 -8.79 15.24
N TYR A 34 4.48 -7.69 14.53
CA TYR A 34 3.40 -6.72 14.48
C TYR A 34 2.57 -6.91 13.22
N GLN A 35 1.26 -6.98 13.36
CA GLN A 35 0.37 -7.08 12.22
C GLN A 35 -0.12 -5.70 11.82
N VAL A 36 0.07 -5.33 10.55
CA VAL A 36 -0.44 -4.07 10.01
C VAL A 36 -1.94 -4.21 9.84
N LYS A 37 -2.69 -3.29 10.41
CA LYS A 37 -4.15 -3.31 10.37
C LYS A 37 -4.67 -1.98 9.86
N SER A 38 -5.93 -1.96 9.47
CA SER A 38 -6.55 -0.71 9.03
C SER A 38 -6.59 0.33 10.15
N SER A 39 -6.48 -0.08 11.40
CA SER A 39 -6.43 0.83 12.54
C SER A 39 -5.02 1.25 12.92
N SER A 40 -4.00 0.76 12.21
CA SER A 40 -2.62 1.12 12.51
C SER A 40 -2.40 2.62 12.29
N THR A 41 -1.62 3.23 13.18
CA THR A 41 -1.32 4.66 13.07
C THR A 41 0.08 4.85 12.50
N ILE A 42 0.44 6.10 12.19
CA ILE A 42 1.78 6.42 11.74
C ILE A 42 2.80 5.97 12.77
N GLU A 43 2.51 6.20 14.05
CA GLU A 43 3.40 5.80 15.12
C GLU A 43 3.61 4.30 15.19
N ASP A 44 2.54 3.54 14.98
CA ASP A 44 2.62 2.08 14.99
C ASP A 44 3.53 1.57 13.87
N ILE A 45 3.30 2.04 12.66
CA ILE A 45 4.09 1.63 11.52
C ILE A 45 5.55 2.07 11.70
N SER A 46 5.75 3.29 12.18
CA SER A 46 7.10 3.79 12.40
C SER A 46 7.86 2.98 13.42
N LYS A 47 7.17 2.55 14.46
CA LYS A 47 7.79 1.79 15.54
C LYS A 47 8.10 0.36 15.13
N TYR A 48 7.15 -0.31 14.51
CA TYR A 48 7.26 -1.74 14.25
C TYR A 48 7.78 -2.10 12.86
N CYS A 49 7.50 -1.29 11.88
CA CYS A 49 7.89 -1.56 10.49
C CYS A 49 9.13 -0.80 10.06
N LYS A 50 9.52 0.22 10.82
CA LYS A 50 10.74 0.98 10.58
C LYS A 50 10.86 1.42 9.11
N PRO A 51 10.02 2.34 8.67
CA PRO A 51 10.02 2.77 7.28
C PRO A 51 11.37 3.29 6.82
N TYR A 52 11.73 2.97 5.60
CA TYR A 52 12.96 3.48 5.01
C TYR A 52 12.73 4.84 4.35
N ASP A 53 11.48 5.23 4.14
CA ASP A 53 11.14 6.51 3.56
C ASP A 53 9.83 7.01 4.13
N THR A 54 9.76 8.30 4.41
CA THR A 54 8.58 8.96 4.95
C THR A 54 8.39 10.27 4.20
N ASP A 55 7.18 10.46 3.68
CA ASP A 55 6.87 11.64 2.89
C ASP A 55 5.64 12.31 3.46
N HIS A 56 5.69 13.62 3.64
CA HIS A 56 4.57 14.39 4.16
C HIS A 56 4.14 15.42 3.14
N ASP A 57 2.84 15.61 3.00
CA ASP A 57 2.32 16.59 2.08
C ASP A 57 1.08 17.22 2.70
N ASN A 58 0.90 18.53 2.51
CA ASN A 58 -0.23 19.24 3.07
C ASN A 58 -1.19 19.61 1.95
N HIS A 59 -2.38 19.03 1.99
CA HIS A 59 -3.40 19.27 0.99
C HIS A 59 -4.63 19.89 1.64
N GLY A 60 -4.79 21.19 1.47
CA GLY A 60 -6.00 21.84 1.93
C GLY A 60 -6.27 21.69 3.41
N GLY A 61 -5.24 21.74 4.22
CA GLY A 61 -5.39 21.61 5.65
C GLY A 61 -5.31 20.18 6.17
N LYS A 62 -5.23 19.21 5.28
CA LYS A 62 -5.04 17.82 5.69
C LYS A 62 -3.61 17.42 5.42
N ILE A 63 -3.04 16.66 6.34
CA ILE A 63 -1.68 16.18 6.20
C ILE A 63 -1.72 14.75 5.69
N GLU A 64 -1.14 14.54 4.51
CA GLU A 64 -1.01 13.23 3.93
C GLU A 64 0.39 12.72 4.21
N THR A 65 0.50 11.53 4.75
CA THR A 65 1.79 10.92 5.07
C THR A 65 1.88 9.57 4.38
N GLU A 66 2.97 9.37 3.65
CA GLU A 66 3.27 8.10 3.00
C GLU A 66 4.44 7.46 3.70
N LEU A 67 4.29 6.21 4.11
CA LEU A 67 5.36 5.45 4.72
C LEU A 67 5.71 4.26 3.83
N GLU A 68 6.99 4.12 3.50
CA GLU A 68 7.46 2.99 2.71
C GLU A 68 8.32 2.09 3.58
N PHE A 69 7.99 0.82 3.62
CA PHE A 69 8.67 -0.15 4.46
C PHE A 69 8.60 -1.54 3.84
N TYR A 70 9.42 -2.45 4.36
CA TYR A 70 9.38 -3.84 3.91
C TYR A 70 8.63 -4.67 4.93
N ALA A 71 7.58 -5.36 4.48
CA ALA A 71 6.91 -6.33 5.33
C ALA A 71 7.79 -7.57 5.46
N THR A 72 7.57 -8.36 6.48
CA THR A 72 8.35 -9.57 6.70
C THR A 72 7.55 -10.84 6.44
N ALA A 73 6.23 -10.76 6.46
CA ALA A 73 5.37 -11.90 6.18
C ALA A 73 4.08 -11.43 5.56
N PRO A 74 3.45 -12.19 4.70
CA PRO A 74 3.84 -13.53 4.26
C PRO A 74 5.06 -13.54 3.34
N HIS A 75 5.37 -12.36 2.77
CA HIS A 75 6.54 -12.20 1.91
C HIS A 75 7.20 -10.86 2.25
N HIS A 76 8.40 -10.65 1.79
CA HIS A 76 9.11 -9.39 2.00
C HIS A 76 8.65 -8.37 0.97
N TYR A 77 7.40 -7.97 1.07
CA TYR A 77 6.83 -6.99 0.15
C TYR A 77 7.37 -5.60 0.45
N ASP A 78 7.60 -4.84 -0.59
CA ASP A 78 7.87 -3.41 -0.46
C ASP A 78 6.49 -2.74 -0.36
N MET A 79 6.16 -2.24 0.81
CA MET A 79 4.84 -1.70 1.09
C MET A 79 4.86 -0.19 1.13
N LYS A 80 3.78 0.42 0.67
CA LYS A 80 3.59 1.84 0.80
C LYS A 80 2.21 2.07 1.42
N CYS A 81 2.17 2.66 2.60
CA CYS A 81 0.92 2.96 3.28
C CYS A 81 0.69 4.46 3.32
N ASN A 82 -0.51 4.88 2.99
CA ASN A 82 -0.90 6.28 2.94
C ASN A 82 -1.83 6.61 4.09
N PHE A 83 -1.53 7.69 4.80
CA PHE A 83 -2.33 8.14 5.94
C PHE A 83 -2.85 9.54 5.69
N ILE A 84 -4.09 9.79 6.09
CA ILE A 84 -4.67 11.11 6.04
C ILE A 84 -4.95 11.53 7.49
N ASP A 85 -4.24 12.56 7.96
CA ASP A 85 -4.36 13.04 9.34
C ASP A 85 -4.19 11.90 10.35
N ASN A 86 -3.16 11.07 10.13
CA ASN A 86 -2.82 9.95 11.00
C ASN A 86 -3.81 8.80 10.98
N LYS A 87 -4.71 8.76 10.00
CA LYS A 87 -5.59 7.62 9.82
C LYS A 87 -5.22 6.90 8.54
N LEU A 88 -5.06 5.60 8.63
CA LEU A 88 -4.68 4.81 7.47
C LEU A 88 -5.75 4.85 6.41
N ASP A 89 -5.36 5.27 5.21
CA ASP A 89 -6.26 5.33 4.06
C ASP A 89 -6.13 4.04 3.25
N TYR A 90 -4.93 3.69 2.86
CA TYR A 90 -4.69 2.44 2.13
C TYR A 90 -3.21 2.05 2.20
N CYS A 91 -2.96 0.79 1.92
CA CYS A 91 -1.62 0.29 1.70
C CYS A 91 -1.59 -0.43 0.36
N LYS A 92 -0.46 -0.40 -0.29
CA LYS A 92 -0.29 -1.10 -1.55
C LYS A 92 1.10 -1.73 -1.60
N ILE A 93 1.23 -2.75 -2.44
CA ILE A 93 2.51 -3.38 -2.70
C ILE A 93 3.14 -2.61 -3.84
N ASP A 94 4.31 -2.09 -3.58
CA ASP A 94 5.01 -1.22 -4.52
C ASP A 94 6.18 -1.98 -5.13
N ASP A 95 5.89 -2.82 -6.07
CA ASP A 95 6.93 -3.60 -6.74
C ASP A 95 7.48 -2.88 -7.95
#